data_c6af67ef06d9d2af129f50e0e528f788
#
_entry.id   c6af67ef06d9d2af129f50e0e528f788
#
_cell.length_a   1.000
_cell.length_b   1.000
_cell.length_c   1.000
_cell.angle_alpha   90.00
_cell.angle_beta   90.00
_cell.angle_gamma   90.00
#
_symmetry.space_group_name_H-M   'P 1'
#
loop_
_entity.id
_entity.type
_entity.pdbx_description
1 polymer ?
#
loop_
_entity_poly.entity_id
_entity_poly.type
_entity_poly.pdbx_seq_one_letter_code
_entity_poly.pdbx_strand_id
1 'polypeptide(L)'
;MKILVFYIYLTFALLSPFIALFNQSADAREAENGSAAPDLAFGAYQRGDFKAALVEAKKRLQINPKDAAALALIGQLYIEGAGVNRDAKQAMDWFRRAADLGNAESAYIYGAALLQGLNVPKDRHRARDYLEKAAALNHGSALHLLGEMALENEGKPSDFSRALDYFKRADAAGNADASYALGVLYKTGKGLDKDLNTAAFYFKRAADLDLSAAMVEYAIMQFNGLGAPRDQQAAIALLRRAGMAGNAVAQNRLAHIYAEGLGIAPDLSQARYWRDKAREGGLADSALDFLSSVRGKDGLDKQELSAPTAPTQTKTQSIMPPTFQAPLKK
;
A
#
# COMPACT_ATOMS: atom_id res chain seq x y z
N MET A 1 -17.35 16.72 2.23
CA MET A 1 -16.87 15.38 1.90
C MET A 1 -15.45 15.27 2.49
N LYS A 2 -15.32 14.81 3.72
CA LYS A 2 -14.00 14.62 4.35
C LYS A 2 -13.49 13.27 3.84
N ILE A 3 -12.55 13.33 2.92
CA ILE A 3 -11.77 12.21 2.44
C ILE A 3 -11.08 11.63 3.66
N LEU A 4 -11.22 10.33 3.79
CA LEU A 4 -10.54 9.52 4.79
C LEU A 4 -9.04 9.78 4.59
N VAL A 5 -8.47 10.66 5.41
CA VAL A 5 -7.04 10.83 5.51
C VAL A 5 -6.55 9.52 6.10
N PHE A 6 -6.10 8.61 5.24
CA PHE A 6 -5.26 7.53 5.67
C PHE A 6 -4.05 8.19 6.35
N TYR A 7 -4.05 8.17 7.66
CA TYR A 7 -2.84 8.34 8.43
C TYR A 7 -1.91 7.23 7.97
N ILE A 8 -1.11 7.52 6.95
CA ILE A 8 0.08 6.74 6.69
C ILE A 8 0.96 6.99 7.90
N TYR A 9 0.90 6.06 8.83
CA TYR A 9 1.95 5.90 9.82
C TYR A 9 3.24 5.66 9.03
N LEU A 10 3.98 6.74 8.79
CA LEU A 10 5.37 6.70 8.33
C LEU A 10 6.25 6.17 9.46
N THR A 11 5.80 5.10 10.09
CA THR A 11 6.51 4.40 11.14
C THR A 11 6.73 2.97 10.67
N PHE A 12 7.98 2.66 10.33
CA PHE A 12 8.55 1.31 10.19
C PHE A 12 8.22 0.49 8.92
N ALA A 13 7.29 0.83 8.04
CA ALA A 13 7.04 0.07 6.82
C ALA A 13 7.92 0.46 5.62
N LEU A 14 8.79 1.47 5.75
CA LEU A 14 9.65 1.95 4.66
C LEU A 14 10.99 1.18 4.51
N LEU A 15 11.24 0.19 5.35
CA LEU A 15 12.53 -0.55 5.31
C LEU A 15 12.61 -1.60 4.21
N SER A 16 11.49 -2.13 3.73
CA SER A 16 11.50 -3.26 2.79
C SER A 16 11.57 -2.87 1.29
N PRO A 17 10.86 -1.84 0.79
CA PRO A 17 10.94 -1.50 -0.63
C PRO A 17 12.18 -0.69 -1.01
N PHE A 18 12.82 0.02 -0.05
CA PHE A 18 13.98 0.85 -0.33
C PHE A 18 15.20 0.04 -0.80
N ILE A 19 15.38 -1.16 -0.26
CA ILE A 19 16.48 -2.06 -0.63
C ILE A 19 16.30 -2.59 -2.06
N ALA A 20 15.09 -2.89 -2.50
CA ALA A 20 14.82 -3.46 -3.82
C ALA A 20 14.92 -2.42 -4.95
N LEU A 21 14.50 -1.17 -4.71
CA LEU A 21 14.50 -0.10 -5.72
C LEU A 21 15.90 0.52 -5.92
N PHE A 22 16.72 0.56 -4.89
CA PHE A 22 18.11 1.04 -5.02
C PHE A 22 18.98 0.07 -5.83
N ASN A 23 18.72 -1.24 -5.73
CA ASN A 23 19.43 -2.25 -6.55
C ASN A 23 19.08 -2.11 -8.04
N GLN A 24 17.84 -1.82 -8.43
CA GLN A 24 17.47 -1.72 -9.85
C GLN A 24 18.10 -0.50 -10.55
N SER A 25 18.33 0.62 -9.85
CA SER A 25 18.92 1.81 -10.48
C SER A 25 20.46 1.79 -10.49
N ALA A 26 21.08 1.08 -9.57
CA ALA A 26 22.52 0.90 -9.52
C ALA A 26 22.98 -0.19 -10.52
N ASP A 27 22.35 -1.37 -10.50
CA ASP A 27 22.70 -2.50 -11.36
C ASP A 27 22.49 -2.22 -12.86
N ALA A 28 21.47 -1.42 -13.24
CA ALA A 28 21.23 -1.09 -14.64
C ALA A 28 22.27 -0.13 -15.24
N ARG A 29 22.94 0.69 -14.42
CA ARG A 29 24.02 1.59 -14.87
C ARG A 29 25.41 0.98 -14.72
N GLU A 30 25.59 0.02 -13.81
CA GLU A 30 26.85 -0.71 -13.62
C GLU A 30 27.08 -1.75 -14.71
N ALA A 31 26.03 -2.26 -15.36
CA ALA A 31 26.14 -3.20 -16.47
C ALA A 31 26.75 -2.60 -17.78
N GLU A 32 26.70 -1.26 -17.93
CA GLU A 32 27.23 -0.58 -19.12
C GLU A 32 28.71 -0.11 -19.00
N ASN A 33 29.23 -0.04 -17.76
CA ASN A 33 30.62 0.39 -17.53
C ASN A 33 31.40 -0.66 -16.72
N GLY A 34 32.00 -1.60 -17.39
CA GLY A 34 32.86 -2.63 -16.77
C GLY A 34 34.01 -2.04 -15.97
N SER A 35 33.87 -1.97 -14.67
CA SER A 35 34.76 -1.65 -13.55
C SER A 35 34.34 -0.41 -12.70
N ALA A 36 33.15 -0.33 -12.22
CA ALA A 36 32.85 0.61 -11.12
C ALA A 36 33.41 0.04 -9.81
N ALA A 37 34.17 0.84 -9.07
CA ALA A 37 34.59 0.48 -7.71
C ALA A 37 33.35 0.29 -6.83
N PRO A 38 33.32 -0.74 -5.94
CA PRO A 38 32.15 -1.04 -5.12
C PRO A 38 31.70 0.20 -4.34
N ASP A 39 30.39 0.44 -4.27
CA ASP A 39 29.82 1.54 -3.50
C ASP A 39 29.99 1.26 -1.99
N LEU A 40 31.12 1.77 -1.45
CA LEU A 40 31.48 1.56 -0.04
C LEU A 40 30.44 2.17 0.92
N ALA A 41 29.79 3.28 0.54
CA ALA A 41 28.81 3.94 1.37
C ALA A 41 27.54 3.10 1.48
N PHE A 42 27.01 2.64 0.35
CA PHE A 42 25.83 1.79 0.32
C PHE A 42 26.09 0.41 0.91
N GLY A 43 27.24 -0.19 0.60
CA GLY A 43 27.66 -1.46 1.18
C GLY A 43 27.81 -1.40 2.71
N ALA A 44 28.29 -0.30 3.28
CA ALA A 44 28.32 -0.09 4.72
C ALA A 44 26.91 0.05 5.30
N TYR A 45 26.00 0.77 4.64
CA TYR A 45 24.59 0.89 5.03
C TYR A 45 23.91 -0.48 5.07
N GLN A 46 24.06 -1.31 4.04
CA GLN A 46 23.48 -2.66 3.98
C GLN A 46 23.99 -3.58 5.10
N ARG A 47 25.22 -3.42 5.54
CA ARG A 47 25.78 -4.18 6.67
C ARG A 47 25.41 -3.64 8.04
N GLY A 48 24.66 -2.53 8.11
CA GLY A 48 24.29 -1.87 9.37
C GLY A 48 25.40 -1.00 9.98
N ASP A 49 26.53 -0.81 9.25
CA ASP A 49 27.60 0.10 9.68
C ASP A 49 27.28 1.52 9.23
N PHE A 50 26.27 2.11 9.87
CA PHE A 50 25.75 3.42 9.51
C PHE A 50 26.74 4.56 9.70
N LYS A 51 27.68 4.43 10.66
CA LYS A 51 28.73 5.44 10.84
C LYS A 51 29.70 5.43 9.67
N ALA A 52 30.13 4.26 9.23
CA ALA A 52 30.98 4.12 8.05
C ALA A 52 30.22 4.58 6.80
N ALA A 53 28.94 4.22 6.63
CA ALA A 53 28.11 4.67 5.52
C ALA A 53 28.06 6.21 5.42
N LEU A 54 27.88 6.91 6.53
CA LEU A 54 27.88 8.37 6.57
C LEU A 54 29.24 8.97 6.20
N VAL A 55 30.33 8.37 6.69
CA VAL A 55 31.70 8.82 6.36
C VAL A 55 31.98 8.67 4.88
N GLU A 56 31.69 7.49 4.32
CA GLU A 56 31.94 7.21 2.91
C GLU A 56 31.05 8.06 1.98
N ALA A 57 29.76 8.25 2.33
CA ALA A 57 28.89 9.14 1.58
C ALA A 57 29.40 10.61 1.59
N LYS A 58 29.91 11.09 2.73
CA LYS A 58 30.52 12.42 2.80
C LYS A 58 31.81 12.53 1.98
N LYS A 59 32.66 11.49 1.95
CA LYS A 59 33.86 11.44 1.06
C LYS A 59 33.45 11.52 -0.41
N ARG A 60 32.42 10.80 -0.82
CA ARG A 60 31.86 10.90 -2.18
C ARG A 60 31.46 12.32 -2.53
N LEU A 61 30.81 13.04 -1.61
CA LEU A 61 30.43 14.44 -1.83
C LEU A 61 31.61 15.41 -1.86
N GLN A 62 32.75 15.09 -1.22
CA GLN A 62 33.99 15.87 -1.35
C GLN A 62 34.58 15.73 -2.77
N ILE A 63 34.48 14.54 -3.37
CA ILE A 63 34.94 14.25 -4.73
C ILE A 63 33.93 14.79 -5.76
N ASN A 64 32.65 14.50 -5.58
CA ASN A 64 31.57 14.93 -6.45
C ASN A 64 30.42 15.55 -5.62
N PRO A 65 30.37 16.88 -5.47
CA PRO A 65 29.29 17.56 -4.74
C PRO A 65 27.88 17.39 -5.33
N LYS A 66 27.78 16.86 -6.57
CA LYS A 66 26.53 16.58 -7.28
C LYS A 66 26.17 15.08 -7.27
N ASP A 67 26.76 14.31 -6.38
CA ASP A 67 26.41 12.90 -6.22
C ASP A 67 25.03 12.74 -5.56
N ALA A 68 23.99 12.59 -6.37
CA ALA A 68 22.63 12.50 -5.92
C ALA A 68 22.38 11.27 -5.02
N ALA A 69 23.08 10.15 -5.27
CA ALA A 69 22.93 8.93 -4.47
C ALA A 69 23.55 9.12 -3.07
N ALA A 70 24.73 9.74 -2.98
CA ALA A 70 25.33 10.06 -1.69
C ALA A 70 24.48 11.05 -0.87
N LEU A 71 23.89 12.07 -1.52
CA LEU A 71 22.95 12.99 -0.87
C LEU A 71 21.72 12.28 -0.34
N ALA A 72 21.11 11.38 -1.15
CA ALA A 72 19.95 10.59 -0.76
C ALA A 72 20.26 9.69 0.45
N LEU A 73 21.40 8.99 0.43
CA LEU A 73 21.85 8.14 1.53
C LEU A 73 22.05 8.93 2.83
N ILE A 74 22.65 10.11 2.77
CA ILE A 74 22.80 10.97 3.95
C ILE A 74 21.42 11.40 4.47
N GLY A 75 20.49 11.79 3.59
CA GLY A 75 19.11 12.09 3.97
C GLY A 75 18.45 10.93 4.70
N GLN A 76 18.64 9.71 4.22
CA GLN A 76 18.12 8.48 4.84
C GLN A 76 18.72 8.24 6.24
N LEU A 77 20.03 8.38 6.39
CA LEU A 77 20.68 8.23 7.69
C LEU A 77 20.17 9.24 8.72
N TYR A 78 19.90 10.49 8.30
CA TYR A 78 19.34 11.52 9.19
C TYR A 78 17.87 11.28 9.56
N ILE A 79 17.04 10.79 8.62
CA ILE A 79 15.62 10.53 8.91
C ILE A 79 15.44 9.33 9.85
N GLU A 80 16.31 8.32 9.73
CA GLU A 80 16.32 7.13 10.59
C GLU A 80 17.02 7.37 11.94
N GLY A 81 17.96 8.33 12.00
CA GLY A 81 18.87 8.49 13.14
C GLY A 81 19.93 7.38 13.18
N ALA A 82 20.27 6.82 12.01
CA ALA A 82 21.18 5.71 11.89
C ALA A 82 22.64 6.20 11.77
N GLY A 83 23.46 5.91 12.77
CA GLY A 83 24.85 6.38 12.85
C GLY A 83 25.02 7.89 13.12
N VAL A 84 23.93 8.63 13.24
CA VAL A 84 23.84 10.07 13.48
C VAL A 84 22.57 10.38 14.29
N ASN A 85 22.55 11.49 15.01
CA ASN A 85 21.32 11.92 15.69
C ASN A 85 20.22 12.19 14.65
N ARG A 86 19.03 11.68 14.92
CA ARG A 86 17.87 11.88 14.05
C ARG A 86 17.55 13.37 13.90
N ASP A 87 17.53 13.83 12.66
CA ASP A 87 17.13 15.21 12.30
C ASP A 87 16.33 15.17 11.00
N ALA A 88 15.01 15.12 11.15
CA ALA A 88 14.12 15.02 10.00
C ALA A 88 14.12 16.28 9.13
N LYS A 89 14.35 17.48 9.73
CA LYS A 89 14.44 18.72 8.97
C LYS A 89 15.70 18.76 8.11
N GLN A 90 16.82 18.33 8.67
CA GLN A 90 18.08 18.24 7.92
C GLN A 90 17.97 17.16 6.83
N ALA A 91 17.30 16.02 7.12
CA ALA A 91 17.04 14.99 6.12
C ALA A 91 16.29 15.54 4.90
N MET A 92 15.27 16.39 5.12
CA MET A 92 14.53 17.02 4.01
C MET A 92 15.41 17.93 3.14
N ASP A 93 16.38 18.61 3.73
CA ASP A 93 17.36 19.40 2.95
C ASP A 93 18.25 18.51 2.06
N TRP A 94 18.70 17.36 2.58
CA TRP A 94 19.47 16.40 1.81
C TRP A 94 18.64 15.77 0.68
N PHE A 95 17.40 15.37 0.95
CA PHE A 95 16.49 14.84 -0.07
C PHE A 95 16.16 15.90 -1.14
N ARG A 96 15.94 17.16 -0.76
CA ARG A 96 15.72 18.22 -1.74
C ARG A 96 16.91 18.37 -2.68
N ARG A 97 18.12 18.41 -2.15
CA ARG A 97 19.35 18.50 -2.97
C ARG A 97 19.52 17.30 -3.90
N ALA A 98 19.24 16.09 -3.41
CA ALA A 98 19.28 14.88 -4.24
C ALA A 98 18.20 14.92 -5.34
N ALA A 99 16.99 15.36 -5.02
CA ALA A 99 15.87 15.54 -5.94
C ALA A 99 16.17 16.56 -7.06
N ASP A 100 16.81 17.69 -6.69
CA ASP A 100 17.24 18.70 -7.66
C ASP A 100 18.31 18.20 -8.62
N LEU A 101 19.01 17.11 -8.27
CA LEU A 101 19.98 16.41 -9.10
C LEU A 101 19.40 15.16 -9.79
N GLY A 102 18.07 14.98 -9.77
CA GLY A 102 17.38 13.92 -10.53
C GLY A 102 17.24 12.59 -9.80
N ASN A 103 17.41 12.54 -8.48
CA ASN A 103 17.10 11.33 -7.73
C ASN A 103 15.58 11.21 -7.55
N ALA A 104 14.96 10.21 -8.19
CA ALA A 104 13.52 10.03 -8.24
C ALA A 104 12.90 9.76 -6.86
N GLU A 105 13.53 8.89 -6.05
CA GLU A 105 13.08 8.56 -4.71
C GLU A 105 13.08 9.81 -3.79
N SER A 106 14.18 10.58 -3.82
CA SER A 106 14.28 11.82 -3.04
C SER A 106 13.27 12.87 -3.50
N ALA A 107 12.98 12.93 -4.80
CA ALA A 107 11.96 13.83 -5.34
C ALA A 107 10.56 13.41 -4.86
N TYR A 108 10.26 12.11 -4.82
CA TYR A 108 9.03 11.60 -4.22
C TYR A 108 8.93 11.93 -2.73
N ILE A 109 9.97 11.61 -1.94
CA ILE A 109 9.99 11.83 -0.48
C ILE A 109 9.78 13.33 -0.17
N TYR A 110 10.52 14.19 -0.84
CA TYR A 110 10.42 15.65 -0.60
C TYR A 110 9.08 16.21 -1.08
N GLY A 111 8.58 15.76 -2.23
CA GLY A 111 7.26 16.10 -2.75
C GLY A 111 6.13 15.68 -1.82
N ALA A 112 6.16 14.46 -1.31
CA ALA A 112 5.20 13.96 -0.32
C ALA A 112 5.27 14.74 1.00
N ALA A 113 6.47 15.09 1.47
CA ALA A 113 6.67 15.92 2.65
C ALA A 113 6.05 17.33 2.48
N LEU A 114 6.26 17.97 1.33
CA LEU A 114 5.64 19.24 0.99
C LEU A 114 4.11 19.17 0.91
N LEU A 115 3.56 18.06 0.38
CA LEU A 115 2.12 17.86 0.27
C LEU A 115 1.44 17.77 1.64
N GLN A 116 2.11 17.11 2.59
CA GLN A 116 1.60 16.88 3.94
C GLN A 116 2.00 17.97 4.94
N GLY A 117 3.06 18.71 4.68
CA GLY A 117 3.65 19.66 5.63
C GLY A 117 4.52 18.99 6.69
N LEU A 118 5.16 17.85 6.36
CA LEU A 118 5.98 17.07 7.28
C LEU A 118 7.44 17.53 7.23
N ASN A 119 7.92 18.12 8.34
CA ASN A 119 9.28 18.66 8.50
C ASN A 119 9.66 19.80 7.51
N VAL A 120 8.74 20.18 6.64
CA VAL A 120 8.79 21.32 5.72
C VAL A 120 7.43 22.02 5.70
N PRO A 121 7.37 23.34 5.44
CA PRO A 121 6.08 24.00 5.25
C PRO A 121 5.29 23.35 4.11
N LYS A 122 3.97 23.17 4.34
CA LYS A 122 3.07 22.62 3.32
C LYS A 122 3.04 23.53 2.09
N ASP A 123 3.29 22.95 0.93
CA ASP A 123 3.27 23.64 -0.36
C ASP A 123 2.88 22.68 -1.47
N ARG A 124 1.60 22.73 -1.86
CA ARG A 124 1.04 21.80 -2.85
C ARG A 124 1.58 22.05 -4.28
N HIS A 125 1.92 23.29 -4.61
CA HIS A 125 2.47 23.58 -5.93
C HIS A 125 3.87 23.01 -6.07
N ARG A 126 4.74 23.29 -5.12
CA ARG A 126 6.08 22.69 -5.10
C ARG A 126 6.06 21.19 -4.94
N ALA A 127 5.10 20.65 -4.16
CA ALA A 127 4.90 19.20 -4.06
C ALA A 127 4.67 18.58 -5.44
N ARG A 128 3.77 19.18 -6.24
CA ARG A 128 3.50 18.73 -7.61
C ARG A 128 4.78 18.75 -8.45
N ASP A 129 5.53 19.83 -8.44
CA ASP A 129 6.76 19.95 -9.24
C ASP A 129 7.76 18.83 -8.93
N TYR A 130 7.97 18.50 -7.65
CA TYR A 130 8.86 17.41 -7.26
C TYR A 130 8.29 16.04 -7.58
N LEU A 131 6.98 15.82 -7.39
CA LEU A 131 6.33 14.58 -7.78
C LEU A 131 6.36 14.37 -9.31
N GLU A 132 6.24 15.42 -10.12
CA GLU A 132 6.37 15.36 -11.58
C GLU A 132 7.82 15.03 -12.00
N LYS A 133 8.85 15.55 -11.30
CA LYS A 133 10.24 15.11 -11.50
C LYS A 133 10.42 13.60 -11.27
N ALA A 134 9.85 13.08 -10.17
CA ALA A 134 9.88 11.64 -9.90
C ALA A 134 9.08 10.83 -10.93
N ALA A 135 7.89 11.31 -11.30
CA ALA A 135 7.01 10.68 -12.29
C ALA A 135 7.61 10.63 -13.70
N ALA A 136 8.45 11.61 -14.07
CA ALA A 136 9.20 11.59 -15.33
C ALA A 136 10.20 10.41 -15.39
N LEU A 137 10.62 9.92 -14.23
CA LEU A 137 11.48 8.74 -14.07
C LEU A 137 10.67 7.47 -13.74
N ASN A 138 9.35 7.47 -14.01
CA ASN A 138 8.41 6.37 -13.76
C ASN A 138 8.33 5.90 -12.30
N HIS A 139 8.53 6.81 -11.34
CA HIS A 139 8.39 6.48 -9.93
C HIS A 139 6.91 6.23 -9.57
N GLY A 140 6.53 4.96 -9.31
CA GLY A 140 5.16 4.52 -9.17
C GLY A 140 4.37 5.26 -8.07
N SER A 141 4.97 5.46 -6.88
CA SER A 141 4.30 6.16 -5.78
C SER A 141 4.10 7.67 -6.06
N ALA A 142 5.02 8.30 -6.80
CA ALA A 142 4.85 9.70 -7.21
C ALA A 142 3.71 9.83 -8.24
N LEU A 143 3.64 8.92 -9.20
CA LEU A 143 2.54 8.84 -10.17
C LEU A 143 1.20 8.62 -9.46
N HIS A 144 1.14 7.72 -8.47
CA HIS A 144 -0.07 7.51 -7.67
C HIS A 144 -0.51 8.80 -6.96
N LEU A 145 0.38 9.49 -6.24
CA LEU A 145 0.05 10.75 -5.56
C LEU A 145 -0.42 11.85 -6.54
N LEU A 146 0.18 11.93 -7.72
CA LEU A 146 -0.28 12.87 -8.76
C LEU A 146 -1.69 12.52 -9.25
N GLY A 147 -2.03 11.26 -9.36
CA GLY A 147 -3.39 10.79 -9.64
C GLY A 147 -4.39 11.20 -8.56
N GLU A 148 -4.05 11.03 -7.28
CA GLU A 148 -4.87 11.49 -6.16
C GLU A 148 -5.03 13.02 -6.18
N MET A 149 -3.95 13.76 -6.43
CA MET A 149 -4.00 15.23 -6.56
C MET A 149 -4.90 15.69 -7.70
N ALA A 150 -4.99 14.93 -8.81
CA ALA A 150 -5.88 15.22 -9.91
C ALA A 150 -7.35 14.98 -9.54
N LEU A 151 -7.64 13.95 -8.73
CA LEU A 151 -8.99 13.71 -8.22
C LEU A 151 -9.44 14.77 -7.22
N GLU A 152 -8.54 15.25 -6.35
CA GLU A 152 -8.86 16.28 -5.35
C GLU A 152 -9.05 17.67 -5.96
N ASN A 153 -8.27 18.04 -6.96
CA ASN A 153 -8.27 19.23 -7.81
C ASN A 153 -8.67 20.57 -7.13
N GLU A 154 -8.33 20.78 -5.86
CA GLU A 154 -8.42 22.02 -5.07
C GLU A 154 -9.62 22.93 -5.37
N GLY A 155 -10.83 22.42 -5.09
CA GLY A 155 -12.07 23.21 -5.27
C GLY A 155 -12.57 23.29 -6.71
N LYS A 156 -11.87 22.67 -7.66
CA LYS A 156 -12.34 22.45 -9.03
C LYS A 156 -12.92 21.03 -9.17
N PRO A 157 -13.70 20.75 -10.22
CA PRO A 157 -14.11 19.36 -10.51
C PRO A 157 -12.90 18.43 -10.64
N SER A 158 -13.04 17.19 -10.18
CA SER A 158 -12.01 16.16 -10.31
C SER A 158 -11.60 15.97 -11.76
N ASP A 159 -10.31 15.94 -12.02
CA ASP A 159 -9.75 15.64 -13.35
C ASP A 159 -9.55 14.12 -13.48
N PHE A 160 -10.63 13.40 -13.77
CA PHE A 160 -10.61 11.95 -13.92
C PHE A 160 -9.72 11.46 -15.05
N SER A 161 -9.66 12.21 -16.16
CA SER A 161 -8.83 11.84 -17.30
C SER A 161 -7.34 11.82 -16.91
N ARG A 162 -6.90 12.89 -16.25
CA ARG A 162 -5.52 13.02 -15.78
C ARG A 162 -5.19 12.02 -14.67
N ALA A 163 -6.12 11.82 -13.74
CA ALA A 163 -5.97 10.81 -12.69
C ALA A 163 -5.81 9.40 -13.27
N LEU A 164 -6.63 9.05 -14.25
CA LEU A 164 -6.59 7.75 -14.93
C LEU A 164 -5.25 7.52 -15.65
N ASP A 165 -4.69 8.54 -16.33
CA ASP A 165 -3.38 8.46 -16.96
C ASP A 165 -2.28 8.19 -15.92
N TYR A 166 -2.24 8.98 -14.85
CA TYR A 166 -1.27 8.80 -13.79
C TYR A 166 -1.40 7.43 -13.11
N PHE A 167 -2.60 6.96 -12.79
CA PHE A 167 -2.79 5.65 -12.17
C PHE A 167 -2.39 4.50 -13.11
N LYS A 168 -2.66 4.59 -14.41
CA LYS A 168 -2.23 3.57 -15.38
C LYS A 168 -0.70 3.50 -15.47
N ARG A 169 -0.03 4.63 -15.46
CA ARG A 169 1.44 4.69 -15.45
C ARG A 169 2.01 4.15 -14.13
N ALA A 170 1.37 4.49 -13.00
CA ALA A 170 1.76 3.98 -11.68
C ALA A 170 1.57 2.46 -11.58
N ASP A 171 0.45 1.94 -12.10
CA ASP A 171 0.18 0.51 -12.20
C ASP A 171 1.21 -0.22 -13.05
N ALA A 172 1.58 0.36 -14.21
CA ALA A 172 2.64 -0.17 -15.06
C ALA A 172 4.01 -0.20 -14.35
N ALA A 173 4.26 0.75 -13.43
CA ALA A 173 5.42 0.78 -12.55
C ALA A 173 5.30 -0.15 -11.31
N GLY A 174 4.25 -0.98 -11.22
CA GLY A 174 4.07 -1.95 -10.14
C GLY A 174 3.51 -1.37 -8.84
N ASN A 175 2.88 -0.20 -8.87
CA ASN A 175 2.28 0.39 -7.67
C ASN A 175 0.91 -0.24 -7.37
N ALA A 176 0.80 -0.95 -6.24
CA ALA A 176 -0.41 -1.66 -5.83
C ALA A 176 -1.60 -0.72 -5.53
N ASP A 177 -1.33 0.45 -4.92
CA ASP A 177 -2.37 1.43 -4.59
C ASP A 177 -2.99 2.02 -5.86
N ALA A 178 -2.18 2.21 -6.91
CA ALA A 178 -2.67 2.66 -8.20
C ALA A 178 -3.55 1.60 -8.90
N SER A 179 -3.15 0.33 -8.86
CA SER A 179 -3.99 -0.77 -9.33
C SER A 179 -5.32 -0.79 -8.56
N TYR A 180 -5.29 -0.63 -7.25
CA TYR A 180 -6.50 -0.54 -6.43
C TYR A 180 -7.37 0.67 -6.82
N ALA A 181 -6.77 1.85 -6.98
CA ALA A 181 -7.49 3.06 -7.42
C ALA A 181 -8.18 2.88 -8.77
N LEU A 182 -7.49 2.26 -9.75
CA LEU A 182 -8.09 1.89 -11.03
C LEU A 182 -9.26 0.93 -10.86
N GLY A 183 -9.11 -0.10 -10.03
CA GLY A 183 -10.20 -1.02 -9.68
C GLY A 183 -11.44 -0.29 -9.14
N VAL A 184 -11.25 0.69 -8.25
CA VAL A 184 -12.33 1.50 -7.70
C VAL A 184 -12.99 2.39 -8.77
N LEU A 185 -12.21 3.03 -9.63
CA LEU A 185 -12.76 3.86 -10.72
C LEU A 185 -13.62 3.03 -11.67
N TYR A 186 -13.14 1.88 -12.14
CA TYR A 186 -13.92 0.99 -13.01
C TYR A 186 -15.12 0.36 -12.30
N LYS A 187 -15.01 0.00 -11.03
CA LYS A 187 -16.12 -0.53 -10.24
C LYS A 187 -17.26 0.49 -10.07
N THR A 188 -16.89 1.75 -9.86
CA THR A 188 -17.87 2.82 -9.56
C THR A 188 -18.37 3.56 -10.79
N GLY A 189 -17.63 3.54 -11.91
CA GLY A 189 -17.93 4.32 -13.11
C GLY A 189 -17.70 5.83 -12.92
N LYS A 190 -16.77 6.21 -12.01
CA LYS A 190 -16.45 7.63 -11.79
C LYS A 190 -15.46 8.12 -12.83
N GLY A 191 -15.90 9.04 -13.68
CA GLY A 191 -15.07 9.62 -14.73
C GLY A 191 -14.81 8.72 -15.96
N LEU A 192 -15.39 7.54 -15.97
CA LEU A 192 -15.34 6.55 -17.05
C LEU A 192 -16.55 5.60 -16.96
N ASP A 193 -16.77 4.79 -17.99
CA ASP A 193 -17.83 3.78 -17.96
C ASP A 193 -17.52 2.69 -16.92
N LYS A 194 -18.56 2.27 -16.20
CA LYS A 194 -18.46 1.18 -15.23
C LYS A 194 -18.16 -0.13 -15.94
N ASP A 195 -17.10 -0.81 -15.50
CA ASP A 195 -16.70 -2.11 -16.00
C ASP A 195 -16.20 -3.01 -14.86
N LEU A 196 -17.03 -3.99 -14.49
CA LEU A 196 -16.70 -4.89 -13.38
C LEU A 196 -15.60 -5.90 -13.74
N ASN A 197 -15.44 -6.27 -15.01
CA ASN A 197 -14.39 -7.18 -15.43
C ASN A 197 -13.02 -6.50 -15.29
N THR A 198 -12.92 -5.28 -15.81
CA THR A 198 -11.70 -4.47 -15.65
C THR A 198 -11.45 -4.11 -14.19
N ALA A 199 -12.48 -3.84 -13.39
CA ALA A 199 -12.32 -3.62 -11.95
C ALA A 199 -11.73 -4.85 -11.24
N ALA A 200 -12.26 -6.05 -11.53
CA ALA A 200 -11.76 -7.30 -10.97
C ALA A 200 -10.30 -7.57 -11.38
N PHE A 201 -9.94 -7.29 -12.64
CA PHE A 201 -8.57 -7.40 -13.12
C PHE A 201 -7.60 -6.54 -12.28
N TYR A 202 -7.93 -5.26 -12.07
CA TYR A 202 -7.07 -4.37 -11.30
C TYR A 202 -7.05 -4.69 -9.80
N PHE A 203 -8.18 -5.08 -9.19
CA PHE A 203 -8.18 -5.55 -7.80
C PHE A 203 -7.37 -6.82 -7.63
N LYS A 204 -7.46 -7.78 -8.56
CA LYS A 204 -6.61 -8.97 -8.54
C LYS A 204 -5.13 -8.60 -8.60
N ARG A 205 -4.76 -7.71 -9.52
CA ARG A 205 -3.37 -7.25 -9.66
C ARG A 205 -2.83 -6.60 -8.38
N ALA A 206 -3.63 -5.74 -7.73
CA ALA A 206 -3.27 -5.15 -6.45
C ALA A 206 -3.19 -6.19 -5.31
N ALA A 207 -4.08 -7.19 -5.33
CA ALA A 207 -4.06 -8.30 -4.37
C ALA A 207 -2.84 -9.21 -4.54
N ASP A 208 -2.40 -9.44 -5.78
CA ASP A 208 -1.18 -10.18 -6.10
C ASP A 208 0.08 -9.44 -5.61
N LEU A 209 0.00 -8.12 -5.46
CA LEU A 209 1.02 -7.25 -4.84
C LEU A 209 0.82 -7.07 -3.31
N ASP A 210 0.12 -7.98 -2.66
CA ASP A 210 -0.10 -8.03 -1.21
C ASP A 210 -0.93 -6.87 -0.61
N LEU A 211 -1.65 -6.08 -1.41
CA LEU A 211 -2.53 -5.04 -0.88
C LEU A 211 -3.80 -5.66 -0.27
N SER A 212 -3.89 -5.69 1.06
CA SER A 212 -4.98 -6.35 1.79
C SER A 212 -6.36 -5.78 1.47
N ALA A 213 -6.48 -4.46 1.21
CA ALA A 213 -7.72 -3.84 0.77
C ALA A 213 -8.20 -4.38 -0.59
N ALA A 214 -7.27 -4.60 -1.50
CA ALA A 214 -7.56 -5.18 -2.82
C ALA A 214 -7.94 -6.67 -2.73
N MET A 215 -7.29 -7.42 -1.83
CA MET A 215 -7.68 -8.80 -1.56
C MET A 215 -9.15 -8.89 -1.13
N VAL A 216 -9.62 -7.98 -0.28
CA VAL A 216 -11.02 -7.93 0.15
C VAL A 216 -11.95 -7.64 -1.03
N GLU A 217 -11.66 -6.61 -1.83
CA GLU A 217 -12.49 -6.23 -2.96
C GLU A 217 -12.56 -7.33 -4.01
N TYR A 218 -11.42 -7.91 -4.38
CA TYR A 218 -11.38 -9.01 -5.34
C TYR A 218 -12.07 -10.26 -4.80
N ALA A 219 -11.89 -10.61 -3.52
CA ALA A 219 -12.58 -11.73 -2.89
C ALA A 219 -14.11 -11.55 -2.92
N ILE A 220 -14.62 -10.35 -2.66
CA ILE A 220 -16.07 -10.07 -2.76
C ILE A 220 -16.57 -10.29 -4.19
N MET A 221 -15.83 -9.80 -5.18
CA MET A 221 -16.18 -9.96 -6.58
C MET A 221 -16.17 -11.44 -6.99
N GLN A 222 -15.13 -12.17 -6.60
CA GLN A 222 -14.98 -13.60 -6.88
C GLN A 222 -16.02 -14.47 -6.13
N PHE A 223 -16.33 -14.14 -4.89
CA PHE A 223 -17.35 -14.86 -4.12
C PHE A 223 -18.73 -14.77 -4.78
N ASN A 224 -19.08 -13.58 -5.31
CA ASN A 224 -20.37 -13.32 -5.93
C ASN A 224 -20.41 -13.58 -7.45
N GLY A 225 -19.27 -13.80 -8.10
CA GLY A 225 -19.18 -13.91 -9.57
C GLY A 225 -19.42 -12.59 -10.29
N LEU A 226 -18.98 -11.46 -9.71
CA LEU A 226 -19.16 -10.12 -10.25
C LEU A 226 -17.85 -9.64 -10.90
N GLY A 227 -17.75 -9.70 -12.22
CA GLY A 227 -16.56 -9.30 -12.96
C GLY A 227 -15.39 -10.30 -12.85
N ALA A 228 -15.54 -11.36 -12.07
CA ALA A 228 -14.62 -12.48 -11.96
C ALA A 228 -15.40 -13.81 -11.92
N PRO A 229 -14.83 -14.93 -12.37
CA PRO A 229 -15.44 -16.24 -12.20
C PRO A 229 -15.78 -16.51 -10.73
N ARG A 230 -16.98 -17.04 -10.47
CA ARG A 230 -17.39 -17.34 -9.10
C ARG A 230 -16.56 -18.48 -8.52
N ASP A 231 -15.83 -18.20 -7.45
CA ASP A 231 -15.08 -19.18 -6.67
C ASP A 231 -15.08 -18.76 -5.20
N GLN A 232 -16.01 -19.34 -4.43
CA GLN A 232 -16.16 -19.01 -3.02
C GLN A 232 -14.98 -19.49 -2.16
N GLN A 233 -14.37 -20.61 -2.51
CA GLN A 233 -13.24 -21.15 -1.76
C GLN A 233 -11.98 -20.27 -1.93
N ALA A 234 -11.67 -19.89 -3.15
CA ALA A 234 -10.57 -18.97 -3.42
C ALA A 234 -10.82 -17.59 -2.78
N ALA A 235 -12.05 -17.09 -2.82
CA ALA A 235 -12.42 -15.83 -2.16
C ALA A 235 -12.22 -15.89 -0.64
N ILE A 236 -12.63 -16.99 0.02
CA ILE A 236 -12.42 -17.20 1.46
C ILE A 236 -10.92 -17.27 1.78
N ALA A 237 -10.13 -17.94 0.94
CA ALA A 237 -8.67 -17.99 1.12
C ALA A 237 -8.03 -16.59 1.06
N LEU A 238 -8.46 -15.76 0.11
CA LEU A 238 -8.01 -14.36 0.03
C LEU A 238 -8.43 -13.54 1.24
N LEU A 239 -9.68 -13.69 1.71
CA LEU A 239 -10.13 -13.00 2.93
C LEU A 239 -9.33 -13.45 4.16
N ARG A 240 -8.97 -14.74 4.28
CA ARG A 240 -8.09 -15.22 5.35
C ARG A 240 -6.71 -14.55 5.28
N ARG A 241 -6.10 -14.49 4.10
CA ARG A 241 -4.81 -13.80 3.90
C ARG A 241 -4.88 -12.33 4.31
N ALA A 242 -5.90 -11.60 3.86
CA ALA A 242 -6.14 -10.21 4.27
C ALA A 242 -6.42 -10.07 5.77
N GLY A 243 -7.23 -10.97 6.35
CA GLY A 243 -7.55 -10.98 7.78
C GLY A 243 -6.35 -11.26 8.67
N MET A 244 -5.47 -12.18 8.25
CA MET A 244 -4.20 -12.46 8.94
C MET A 244 -3.21 -11.28 8.84
N ALA A 245 -3.27 -10.52 7.76
CA ALA A 245 -2.53 -9.26 7.61
C ALA A 245 -3.15 -8.09 8.42
N GLY A 246 -4.17 -8.35 9.26
CA GLY A 246 -4.77 -7.36 10.14
C GLY A 246 -5.90 -6.53 9.52
N ASN A 247 -6.38 -6.87 8.32
CA ASN A 247 -7.48 -6.14 7.71
C ASN A 247 -8.81 -6.44 8.44
N ALA A 248 -9.31 -5.47 9.21
CA ALA A 248 -10.52 -5.62 10.03
C ALA A 248 -11.78 -5.91 9.20
N VAL A 249 -11.86 -5.39 7.95
CA VAL A 249 -12.99 -5.67 7.05
C VAL A 249 -12.99 -7.13 6.60
N ALA A 250 -11.82 -7.67 6.27
CA ALA A 250 -11.67 -9.09 5.94
C ALA A 250 -12.03 -9.98 7.14
N GLN A 251 -11.57 -9.61 8.33
CA GLN A 251 -11.86 -10.33 9.58
C GLN A 251 -13.37 -10.35 9.87
N ASN A 252 -14.05 -9.21 9.73
CA ASN A 252 -15.50 -9.15 9.91
C ASN A 252 -16.25 -10.01 8.88
N ARG A 253 -15.84 -9.99 7.62
CA ARG A 253 -16.46 -10.83 6.59
C ARG A 253 -16.25 -12.31 6.84
N LEU A 254 -15.06 -12.71 7.32
CA LEU A 254 -14.81 -14.10 7.73
C LEU A 254 -15.70 -14.50 8.89
N ALA A 255 -15.92 -13.62 9.87
CA ALA A 255 -16.82 -13.91 10.96
C ALA A 255 -18.24 -14.21 10.47
N HIS A 256 -18.78 -13.43 9.52
CA HIS A 256 -20.08 -13.73 8.89
C HIS A 256 -20.06 -15.04 8.09
N ILE A 257 -19.03 -15.26 7.27
CA ILE A 257 -18.88 -16.47 6.46
C ILE A 257 -18.93 -17.72 7.36
N TYR A 258 -18.19 -17.70 8.46
CA TYR A 258 -18.21 -18.81 9.41
C TYR A 258 -19.48 -18.92 10.24
N ALA A 259 -20.08 -17.80 10.63
CA ALA A 259 -21.33 -17.82 11.39
C ALA A 259 -22.52 -18.37 10.58
N GLU A 260 -22.60 -17.99 9.31
CA GLU A 260 -23.73 -18.29 8.42
C GLU A 260 -23.48 -19.51 7.53
N GLY A 261 -22.25 -20.02 7.48
CA GLY A 261 -21.89 -21.16 6.61
C GLY A 261 -21.88 -20.80 5.12
N LEU A 262 -21.41 -19.60 4.77
CA LEU A 262 -21.42 -19.10 3.40
C LEU A 262 -20.25 -19.70 2.61
N GLY A 263 -20.54 -20.68 1.73
CA GLY A 263 -19.53 -21.39 0.93
C GLY A 263 -18.68 -22.40 1.71
N ILE A 264 -18.84 -22.51 3.02
CA ILE A 264 -18.19 -23.49 3.91
C ILE A 264 -19.20 -23.95 4.97
N ALA A 265 -18.89 -25.03 5.71
CA ALA A 265 -19.68 -25.40 6.86
C ALA A 265 -19.63 -24.31 7.96
N PRO A 266 -20.73 -24.03 8.66
CA PRO A 266 -20.74 -23.09 9.76
C PRO A 266 -19.78 -23.53 10.88
N ASP A 267 -19.04 -22.54 11.43
CA ASP A 267 -18.15 -22.74 12.59
C ASP A 267 -18.20 -21.49 13.49
N LEU A 268 -18.98 -21.59 14.57
CA LEU A 268 -19.16 -20.47 15.50
C LEU A 268 -17.89 -20.13 16.30
N SER A 269 -16.96 -21.07 16.45
CA SER A 269 -15.68 -20.82 17.11
C SER A 269 -14.78 -19.94 16.23
N GLN A 270 -14.69 -20.28 14.93
CA GLN A 270 -14.01 -19.45 13.94
C GLN A 270 -14.70 -18.09 13.76
N ALA A 271 -16.03 -18.09 13.71
CA ALA A 271 -16.80 -16.84 13.63
C ALA A 271 -16.46 -15.89 14.79
N ARG A 272 -16.43 -16.41 16.02
CA ARG A 272 -16.04 -15.64 17.21
C ARG A 272 -14.60 -15.14 17.11
N TYR A 273 -13.66 -16.01 16.77
CA TYR A 273 -12.25 -15.62 16.62
C TYR A 273 -12.08 -14.44 15.67
N TRP A 274 -12.65 -14.51 14.46
CA TRP A 274 -12.52 -13.46 13.47
C TRP A 274 -13.27 -12.18 13.86
N ARG A 275 -14.44 -12.28 14.52
CA ARG A 275 -15.14 -11.12 15.07
C ARG A 275 -14.30 -10.39 16.12
N ASP A 276 -13.66 -11.14 17.02
CA ASP A 276 -12.86 -10.54 18.09
C ASP A 276 -11.63 -9.84 17.50
N LYS A 277 -11.00 -10.42 16.48
CA LYS A 277 -9.93 -9.77 15.72
C LYS A 277 -10.39 -8.49 15.01
N ALA A 278 -11.56 -8.50 14.38
CA ALA A 278 -12.12 -7.31 13.76
C ALA A 278 -12.36 -6.17 14.80
N ARG A 279 -12.84 -6.52 16.00
CA ARG A 279 -13.02 -5.57 17.10
C ARG A 279 -11.70 -4.99 17.60
N GLU A 280 -10.66 -5.82 17.75
CA GLU A 280 -9.30 -5.37 18.07
C GLU A 280 -8.80 -4.37 17.01
N GLY A 281 -9.15 -4.58 15.74
CA GLY A 281 -8.89 -3.68 14.61
C GLY A 281 -9.83 -2.48 14.51
N GLY A 282 -10.70 -2.25 15.50
CA GLY A 282 -11.61 -1.12 15.57
C GLY A 282 -12.93 -1.27 14.79
N LEU A 283 -13.22 -2.46 14.26
CA LEU A 283 -14.48 -2.73 13.54
C LEU A 283 -15.40 -3.60 14.40
N ALA A 284 -16.41 -2.95 15.03
CA ALA A 284 -17.48 -3.64 15.75
C ALA A 284 -18.69 -3.84 14.83
N ASP A 285 -19.32 -5.01 14.90
CA ASP A 285 -20.52 -5.37 14.16
C ASP A 285 -21.52 -6.01 15.11
N SER A 286 -22.64 -5.31 15.39
CA SER A 286 -23.67 -5.76 16.32
C SER A 286 -24.43 -7.01 15.83
N ALA A 287 -24.44 -7.27 14.53
CA ALA A 287 -25.04 -8.50 13.98
C ALA A 287 -24.33 -9.77 14.47
N LEU A 288 -23.08 -9.64 14.94
CA LEU A 288 -22.27 -10.74 15.46
C LEU A 288 -22.21 -10.79 17.00
N ASP A 289 -22.99 -9.96 17.72
CA ASP A 289 -22.93 -9.88 19.19
C ASP A 289 -23.39 -11.18 19.88
N PHE A 290 -24.26 -11.97 19.23
CA PHE A 290 -24.67 -13.27 19.71
C PHE A 290 -23.49 -14.25 19.89
N LEU A 291 -22.41 -14.06 19.18
CA LEU A 291 -21.19 -14.88 19.30
C LEU A 291 -20.50 -14.71 20.66
N SER A 292 -20.86 -13.71 21.45
CA SER A 292 -20.31 -13.51 22.80
C SER A 292 -20.76 -14.61 23.77
N SER A 293 -21.92 -15.23 23.53
CA SER A 293 -22.43 -16.35 24.31
C SER A 293 -21.89 -17.71 23.86
N VAL A 294 -21.23 -17.79 22.72
CA VAL A 294 -20.63 -19.02 22.21
C VAL A 294 -19.39 -19.37 23.04
N ARG A 295 -19.44 -20.46 23.79
CA ARG A 295 -18.26 -20.98 24.50
C ARG A 295 -17.22 -21.44 23.48
N GLY A 296 -16.07 -20.76 23.45
CA GLY A 296 -14.93 -21.20 22.67
C GLY A 296 -14.45 -22.57 23.20
N LYS A 297 -14.04 -23.47 22.33
CA LYS A 297 -13.11 -24.52 22.74
C LYS A 297 -11.80 -23.79 23.09
N ASP A 298 -11.49 -23.70 24.38
CA ASP A 298 -10.23 -23.13 24.85
C ASP A 298 -9.11 -23.99 24.25
N GLY A 299 -8.33 -23.42 23.32
CA GLY A 299 -7.19 -24.08 22.69
C GLY A 299 -7.29 -24.30 21.18
N LEU A 300 -7.62 -23.25 20.40
CA LEU A 300 -7.33 -23.31 18.96
C LEU A 300 -5.84 -23.08 18.76
N ASP A 301 -5.11 -24.19 18.63
CA ASP A 301 -3.70 -24.19 18.22
C ASP A 301 -3.56 -23.50 16.85
N LYS A 302 -2.51 -22.69 16.70
CA LYS A 302 -2.14 -22.00 15.45
C LYS A 302 -1.98 -22.94 14.25
N GLN A 303 -1.97 -24.27 14.47
CA GLN A 303 -1.85 -25.31 13.44
C GLN A 303 -3.15 -25.68 12.73
N GLU A 304 -4.34 -25.44 13.32
CA GLU A 304 -5.61 -25.78 12.65
C GLU A 304 -6.04 -24.74 11.58
N LEU A 305 -5.40 -23.59 11.51
CA LEU A 305 -5.64 -22.57 10.46
C LEU A 305 -5.09 -22.97 9.08
N SER A 306 -4.41 -24.10 8.93
CA SER A 306 -3.65 -24.47 7.73
C SER A 306 -4.22 -25.61 6.88
N ALA A 307 -5.34 -26.26 7.23
CA ALA A 307 -5.87 -27.38 6.46
C ALA A 307 -7.22 -27.07 5.78
N PRO A 308 -7.34 -27.19 4.45
CA PRO A 308 -8.64 -27.11 3.77
C PRO A 308 -9.40 -28.45 3.93
N THR A 309 -10.58 -28.42 4.55
CA THR A 309 -11.52 -29.54 4.49
C THR A 309 -12.36 -29.47 3.21
N ALA A 310 -12.63 -30.63 2.60
CA ALA A 310 -13.29 -30.81 1.33
C ALA A 310 -14.74 -30.30 1.25
N PRO A 311 -15.27 -29.93 0.05
CA PRO A 311 -16.50 -29.18 -0.10
C PRO A 311 -17.76 -30.03 0.05
N THR A 312 -18.70 -29.55 0.86
CA THR A 312 -20.10 -29.97 0.87
C THR A 312 -20.95 -28.94 0.14
N GLN A 313 -21.88 -29.37 -0.70
CA GLN A 313 -22.75 -28.52 -1.51
C GLN A 313 -23.56 -27.52 -0.67
N THR A 314 -23.56 -26.26 -1.04
CA THR A 314 -24.16 -25.16 -0.24
C THR A 314 -24.99 -24.15 -1.02
N LYS A 315 -25.94 -23.60 -0.34
CA LYS A 315 -26.95 -22.61 -0.80
C LYS A 315 -26.31 -21.33 -1.36
N THR A 316 -26.90 -20.85 -2.45
CA THR A 316 -26.50 -19.65 -3.19
C THR A 316 -27.02 -18.40 -2.47
N GLN A 317 -26.24 -17.82 -1.55
CA GLN A 317 -26.53 -16.50 -0.97
C GLN A 317 -25.35 -15.55 -1.22
N SER A 318 -25.69 -14.27 -1.54
CA SER A 318 -24.71 -13.18 -1.72
C SER A 318 -24.16 -12.76 -0.36
N ILE A 319 -22.85 -12.46 -0.29
CA ILE A 319 -22.18 -11.91 0.91
C ILE A 319 -22.45 -10.42 1.12
N MET A 320 -23.29 -9.78 0.29
CA MET A 320 -23.72 -8.43 0.56
C MET A 320 -24.98 -8.43 1.43
N PRO A 321 -24.94 -7.97 2.70
CA PRO A 321 -26.14 -7.48 3.35
C PRO A 321 -26.63 -6.23 2.60
N PRO A 322 -27.94 -5.96 2.54
CA PRO A 322 -28.55 -4.96 1.66
C PRO A 322 -28.26 -3.51 2.08
N THR A 323 -27.30 -3.14 2.81
CA THR A 323 -26.92 -1.74 3.04
C THR A 323 -25.61 -1.64 3.85
N PHE A 324 -24.50 -1.58 3.17
CA PHE A 324 -23.35 -0.86 3.71
C PHE A 324 -22.97 0.24 2.72
N GLN A 325 -23.83 1.26 2.63
CA GLN A 325 -23.40 2.58 2.20
C GLN A 325 -22.62 3.18 3.36
N ALA A 326 -21.35 3.47 3.15
CA ALA A 326 -20.62 4.34 4.05
C ALA A 326 -21.44 5.63 4.25
N PRO A 327 -21.58 6.16 5.47
CA PRO A 327 -22.37 7.35 5.70
C PRO A 327 -21.74 8.51 4.94
N LEU A 328 -22.40 8.96 3.89
CA LEU A 328 -22.19 10.27 3.27
C LEU A 328 -22.54 11.29 4.35
N LYS A 329 -21.56 11.75 5.11
CA LYS A 329 -21.73 12.94 5.94
C LYS A 329 -21.84 14.15 5.04
N LYS A 330 -22.98 14.83 5.16
CA LYS A 330 -23.26 16.15 4.57
C LYS A 330 -22.22 17.20 4.93
#